data_92503f74ab275c5266bbf0ae5210e303
#
_entry.id   92503f74ab275c5266bbf0ae5210e303
#
_cell.length_a   1.000
_cell.length_b   1.000
_cell.length_c   1.000
_cell.angle_alpha   90.00
_cell.angle_beta   90.00
_cell.angle_gamma   90.00
#
_symmetry.space_group_name_H-M   'P 1'
#
loop_
_entity.id
_entity.type
_entity.pdbx_description
1 polymer ?
#
loop_
_entity_poly.entity_id
_entity_poly.type
_entity_poly.pdbx_seq_one_letter_code
_entity_poly.pdbx_strand_id
1 'polypeptide(L)'
;VQHGVQALKDAKADYIIAIGGGSSMDTAKAVGIIDRNPEFSDVRSLEGVADTKNPCTPIFAVATTAGTAAEVTINYVITDAKNDRKMVCVDVHDIPVVAFVDPDMMASMPKGLTAATGMDALTHAIEGYITKGAWQLSDMFHLKAIEIISKSLRGAVDNTPEGREGMALGQYIAG
;
A
#
# COMPACT_ATOMS: atom_id res chain seq x y z
N VAL A 1 -5.74 4.28 14.38
CA VAL A 1 -4.82 3.17 14.74
C VAL A 1 -5.21 2.60 16.10
N GLN A 2 -5.20 3.38 17.20
CA GLN A 2 -5.41 2.86 18.56
C GLN A 2 -6.72 2.08 18.74
N HIS A 3 -7.83 2.56 18.18
CA HIS A 3 -9.10 1.82 18.19
C HIS A 3 -8.99 0.46 17.47
N GLY A 4 -8.20 0.40 16.38
CA GLY A 4 -7.96 -0.86 15.67
C GLY A 4 -7.15 -1.86 16.50
N VAL A 5 -6.11 -1.40 17.19
CA VAL A 5 -5.32 -2.24 18.11
C VAL A 5 -6.21 -2.80 19.23
N GLN A 6 -7.07 -1.95 19.82
CA GLN A 6 -7.98 -2.39 20.87
C GLN A 6 -8.99 -3.41 20.34
N ALA A 7 -9.61 -3.13 19.18
CA ALA A 7 -10.56 -4.05 18.56
C ALA A 7 -9.95 -5.42 18.23
N LEU A 8 -8.70 -5.44 17.73
CA LEU A 8 -7.96 -6.68 17.46
C LEU A 8 -7.79 -7.51 18.73
N LYS A 9 -7.39 -6.86 19.84
CA LYS A 9 -7.21 -7.52 21.15
C LYS A 9 -8.52 -8.03 21.73
N ASP A 10 -9.58 -7.22 21.69
CA ASP A 10 -10.90 -7.59 22.22
C ASP A 10 -11.51 -8.77 21.46
N ALA A 11 -11.33 -8.80 20.14
CA ALA A 11 -11.75 -9.89 19.29
C ALA A 11 -10.87 -11.15 19.43
N LYS A 12 -9.69 -11.04 20.05
CA LYS A 12 -8.65 -12.07 20.08
C LYS A 12 -8.34 -12.60 18.68
N ALA A 13 -8.33 -11.70 17.71
CA ALA A 13 -8.09 -12.04 16.32
C ALA A 13 -6.63 -12.38 16.08
N ASP A 14 -6.37 -13.37 15.25
CA ASP A 14 -5.05 -13.87 14.88
C ASP A 14 -4.59 -13.43 13.48
N TYR A 15 -5.46 -12.71 12.75
CA TYR A 15 -5.16 -12.08 11.47
C TYR A 15 -6.02 -10.84 11.24
N ILE A 16 -5.64 -10.05 10.24
CA ILE A 16 -6.34 -8.84 9.80
C ILE A 16 -6.74 -9.00 8.33
N ILE A 17 -7.98 -8.69 7.96
CA ILE A 17 -8.37 -8.52 6.56
C ILE A 17 -8.46 -7.01 6.30
N ALA A 18 -7.58 -6.50 5.45
CA ALA A 18 -7.54 -5.10 5.06
C ALA A 18 -8.19 -4.94 3.67
N ILE A 19 -9.36 -4.30 3.61
CA ILE A 19 -10.07 -4.05 2.35
C ILE A 19 -10.13 -2.55 2.12
N GLY A 20 -9.56 -2.07 1.01
CA GLY A 20 -9.59 -0.66 0.67
C GLY A 20 -8.38 -0.18 -0.12
N GLY A 21 -8.16 1.13 -0.13
CA GLY A 21 -6.99 1.77 -0.71
C GLY A 21 -5.85 1.93 0.31
N GLY A 22 -4.86 2.75 -0.02
CA GLY A 22 -3.65 2.95 0.79
C GLY A 22 -3.93 3.23 2.26
N SER A 23 -4.84 4.14 2.60
CA SER A 23 -5.11 4.49 4.01
C SER A 23 -5.67 3.32 4.84
N SER A 24 -6.45 2.43 4.24
CA SER A 24 -6.92 1.20 4.90
C SER A 24 -5.78 0.23 5.16
N MET A 25 -4.93 0.02 4.14
CA MET A 25 -3.73 -0.82 4.24
C MET A 25 -2.75 -0.28 5.27
N ASP A 26 -2.43 1.01 5.19
CA ASP A 26 -1.50 1.68 6.10
C ASP A 26 -1.97 1.59 7.56
N THR A 27 -3.28 1.75 7.78
CA THR A 27 -3.86 1.57 9.10
C THR A 27 -3.74 0.12 9.59
N ALA A 28 -4.00 -0.85 8.74
CA ALA A 28 -3.88 -2.28 9.07
C ALA A 28 -2.45 -2.66 9.41
N LYS A 29 -1.45 -2.16 8.66
CA LYS A 29 -0.03 -2.34 8.93
C LYS A 29 0.35 -1.78 10.30
N ALA A 30 -0.01 -0.52 10.58
CA ALA A 30 0.25 0.10 11.87
C ALA A 30 -0.41 -0.66 13.04
N VAL A 31 -1.63 -1.16 12.87
CA VAL A 31 -2.34 -1.97 13.86
C VAL A 31 -1.61 -3.28 14.11
N GLY A 32 -1.26 -3.99 13.04
CA GLY A 32 -0.59 -5.30 13.12
C GLY A 32 0.80 -5.21 13.73
N ILE A 33 1.57 -4.16 13.40
CA ILE A 33 2.90 -3.91 14.00
C ILE A 33 2.78 -3.63 15.51
N ILE A 34 1.89 -2.72 15.92
CA ILE A 34 1.72 -2.36 17.34
C ILE A 34 1.21 -3.55 18.16
N ASP A 35 0.34 -4.38 17.61
CA ASP A 35 -0.16 -5.56 18.31
C ASP A 35 0.97 -6.52 18.71
N ARG A 36 1.95 -6.70 17.83
CA ARG A 36 3.09 -7.63 18.03
C ARG A 36 4.33 -6.98 18.64
N ASN A 37 4.38 -5.64 18.66
CA ASN A 37 5.47 -4.83 19.19
C ASN A 37 4.89 -3.72 20.11
N PRO A 38 4.38 -4.08 21.30
CA PRO A 38 3.65 -3.16 22.18
C PRO A 38 4.48 -1.98 22.71
N GLU A 39 5.80 -2.06 22.64
CA GLU A 39 6.71 -0.94 22.94
C GLU A 39 6.50 0.25 21.99
N PHE A 40 5.96 0.02 20.79
CA PHE A 40 5.59 1.04 19.82
C PHE A 40 4.11 1.45 19.89
N SER A 41 3.50 1.35 21.09
CA SER A 41 2.08 1.66 21.29
C SER A 41 1.69 3.09 20.89
N ASP A 42 2.58 4.07 20.95
CA ASP A 42 2.40 5.36 20.32
C ASP A 42 2.79 5.25 18.84
N VAL A 43 1.82 5.33 17.93
CA VAL A 43 2.06 5.21 16.48
C VAL A 43 3.12 6.18 15.94
N ARG A 44 3.35 7.31 16.62
CA ARG A 44 4.39 8.27 16.24
C ARG A 44 5.81 7.73 16.41
N SER A 45 6.00 6.74 17.28
CA SER A 45 7.30 6.08 17.44
C SER A 45 7.68 5.17 16.27
N LEU A 46 6.74 4.93 15.34
CA LEU A 46 6.98 4.13 14.14
C LEU A 46 7.46 4.98 12.95
N GLU A 47 7.54 6.32 13.08
CA GLU A 47 8.01 7.19 12.00
C GLU A 47 9.45 6.88 11.59
N GLY A 48 9.72 6.83 10.30
CA GLY A 48 11.00 6.41 9.75
C GLY A 48 11.15 4.89 9.76
N VAL A 49 12.33 4.39 10.05
CA VAL A 49 12.62 2.96 10.19
C VAL A 49 12.64 2.60 11.67
N ALA A 50 11.56 2.01 12.16
CA ALA A 50 11.46 1.55 13.53
C ALA A 50 12.18 0.20 13.72
N ASP A 51 12.84 0.03 14.89
CA ASP A 51 13.55 -1.21 15.23
C ASP A 51 12.58 -2.25 15.84
N THR A 52 11.52 -2.59 15.10
CA THR A 52 10.59 -3.65 15.50
C THR A 52 11.26 -5.01 15.50
N LYS A 53 10.82 -5.91 16.36
CA LYS A 53 11.46 -7.22 16.52
C LYS A 53 10.58 -8.37 16.01
N ASN A 54 9.27 -8.15 15.99
CA ASN A 54 8.31 -9.18 15.64
C ASN A 54 7.56 -8.83 14.34
N PRO A 55 7.33 -9.80 13.45
CA PRO A 55 6.43 -9.63 12.33
C PRO A 55 5.05 -9.17 12.83
N CYS A 56 4.38 -8.34 12.03
CA CYS A 56 3.02 -7.89 12.34
C CYS A 56 2.03 -9.06 12.44
N THR A 57 0.89 -8.83 13.06
CA THR A 57 -0.25 -9.74 12.94
C THR A 57 -0.55 -9.95 11.45
N PRO A 58 -0.69 -11.21 10.96
CA PRO A 58 -0.84 -11.51 9.54
C PRO A 58 -1.93 -10.67 8.86
N ILE A 59 -1.61 -10.05 7.72
CA ILE A 59 -2.53 -9.20 6.97
C ILE A 59 -2.87 -9.87 5.63
N PHE A 60 -4.16 -10.01 5.35
CA PHE A 60 -4.70 -10.36 4.04
C PHE A 60 -5.22 -9.07 3.41
N ALA A 61 -4.55 -8.58 2.38
CA ALA A 61 -4.83 -7.30 1.77
C ALA A 61 -5.69 -7.46 0.51
N VAL A 62 -6.80 -6.73 0.43
CA VAL A 62 -7.69 -6.67 -0.75
C VAL A 62 -7.70 -5.24 -1.27
N ALA A 63 -6.94 -4.99 -2.32
CA ALA A 63 -6.79 -3.64 -2.89
C ALA A 63 -8.06 -3.21 -3.64
N THR A 64 -8.56 -2.00 -3.33
CA THR A 64 -9.68 -1.38 -4.06
C THR A 64 -9.26 -0.12 -4.82
N THR A 65 -7.97 0.19 -4.84
CA THR A 65 -7.38 1.27 -5.64
C THR A 65 -6.18 0.76 -6.41
N ALA A 66 -5.93 1.34 -7.58
CA ALA A 66 -4.74 1.05 -8.37
C ALA A 66 -3.80 2.28 -8.33
N GLY A 67 -2.87 2.27 -7.40
CA GLY A 67 -1.97 3.43 -7.19
C GLY A 67 -0.86 3.17 -6.22
N THR A 68 -1.16 3.09 -4.93
CA THR A 68 -0.17 3.08 -3.84
C THR A 68 0.61 1.77 -3.72
N ALA A 69 0.07 0.67 -4.23
CA ALA A 69 0.61 -0.69 -4.03
C ALA A 69 0.89 -1.05 -2.55
N ALA A 70 0.16 -0.44 -1.62
CA ALA A 70 0.37 -0.64 -0.19
C ALA A 70 0.21 -2.10 0.26
N GLU A 71 -0.47 -2.93 -0.55
CA GLU A 71 -0.62 -4.37 -0.35
C GLU A 71 0.67 -5.17 -0.55
N VAL A 72 1.73 -4.56 -1.11
CA VAL A 72 3.02 -5.25 -1.38
C VAL A 72 4.24 -4.49 -0.90
N THR A 73 4.07 -3.26 -0.40
CA THR A 73 5.19 -2.42 0.04
C THR A 73 5.52 -2.59 1.52
N ILE A 74 6.74 -2.22 1.89
CA ILE A 74 7.20 -2.10 3.29
C ILE A 74 6.86 -0.74 3.91
N ASN A 75 6.26 0.15 3.13
CA ASN A 75 5.93 1.52 3.56
C ASN A 75 4.48 1.60 4.00
N TYR A 76 4.21 2.47 4.98
CA TYR A 76 2.87 2.90 5.33
C TYR A 76 2.91 4.35 5.82
N VAL A 77 1.83 5.09 5.56
CA VAL A 77 1.76 6.53 5.84
C VAL A 77 0.60 6.82 6.79
N ILE A 78 0.93 7.34 7.96
CA ILE A 78 -0.06 7.71 8.98
C ILE A 78 -0.11 9.22 9.13
N THR A 79 -1.32 9.79 9.12
CA THR A 79 -1.50 11.22 9.37
C THR A 79 -1.50 11.49 10.87
N ASP A 80 -0.54 12.28 11.34
CA ASP A 80 -0.56 12.88 12.67
C ASP A 80 -1.49 14.10 12.64
N ALA A 81 -2.76 13.88 13.00
CA ALA A 81 -3.78 14.92 12.98
C ALA A 81 -3.50 16.06 13.98
N LYS A 82 -2.69 15.82 15.02
CA LYS A 82 -2.33 16.85 16.01
C LYS A 82 -1.36 17.87 15.44
N ASN A 83 -0.43 17.39 14.60
CA ASN A 83 0.64 18.22 14.02
C ASN A 83 0.38 18.50 12.52
N ASP A 84 -0.76 18.06 11.98
CA ASP A 84 -1.17 18.22 10.57
C ASP A 84 -0.05 17.79 9.58
N ARG A 85 0.53 16.61 9.81
CA ARG A 85 1.60 16.09 8.96
C ARG A 85 1.45 14.60 8.69
N LYS A 86 1.97 14.18 7.56
CA LYS A 86 2.10 12.75 7.22
C LYS A 86 3.42 12.21 7.78
N MET A 87 3.33 11.08 8.45
CA MET A 87 4.47 10.30 8.93
C MET A 87 4.66 9.12 8.00
N VAL A 88 5.83 9.02 7.40
CA VAL A 88 6.21 7.86 6.60
C VAL A 88 6.89 6.86 7.53
N CYS A 89 6.35 5.66 7.58
CA CYS A 89 6.86 4.54 8.35
C CYS A 89 7.36 3.45 7.39
N VAL A 90 8.47 2.81 7.73
CA VAL A 90 9.09 1.77 6.89
C VAL A 90 9.45 0.59 7.78
N ASP A 91 8.88 -0.58 7.47
CA ASP A 91 9.13 -1.79 8.26
C ASP A 91 8.99 -3.05 7.38
N VAL A 92 10.03 -3.86 7.31
CA VAL A 92 9.99 -5.14 6.56
C VAL A 92 9.02 -6.16 7.18
N HIS A 93 8.61 -5.96 8.41
CA HIS A 93 7.71 -6.83 9.16
C HIS A 93 6.22 -6.58 8.88
N ASP A 94 5.87 -5.55 8.09
CA ASP A 94 4.49 -5.13 7.86
C ASP A 94 3.89 -5.61 6.53
N ILE A 95 4.69 -6.27 5.68
CA ILE A 95 4.23 -6.72 4.37
C ILE A 95 3.09 -7.72 4.54
N PRO A 96 1.92 -7.49 3.89
CA PRO A 96 0.82 -8.45 3.91
C PRO A 96 1.25 -9.85 3.45
N VAL A 97 0.74 -10.88 4.13
CA VAL A 97 1.07 -12.29 3.79
C VAL A 97 0.39 -12.74 2.49
N VAL A 98 -0.72 -12.09 2.12
CA VAL A 98 -1.43 -12.28 0.84
C VAL A 98 -1.95 -10.94 0.37
N ALA A 99 -1.73 -10.65 -0.92
CA ALA A 99 -2.34 -9.52 -1.62
C ALA A 99 -3.33 -10.03 -2.68
N PHE A 100 -4.59 -9.61 -2.58
CA PHE A 100 -5.62 -9.83 -3.58
C PHE A 100 -5.71 -8.59 -4.47
N VAL A 101 -5.25 -8.72 -5.70
CA VAL A 101 -5.23 -7.64 -6.69
C VAL A 101 -6.24 -8.01 -7.79
N ASP A 102 -7.48 -7.63 -7.57
CA ASP A 102 -8.61 -7.94 -8.45
C ASP A 102 -9.11 -6.63 -9.09
N PRO A 103 -9.04 -6.49 -10.42
CA PRO A 103 -9.52 -5.29 -11.11
C PRO A 103 -11.00 -5.00 -10.89
N ASP A 104 -11.83 -5.99 -10.62
CA ASP A 104 -13.26 -5.80 -10.33
C ASP A 104 -13.46 -5.05 -9.00
N MET A 105 -12.61 -5.28 -8.01
CA MET A 105 -12.61 -4.54 -6.74
C MET A 105 -12.25 -3.06 -6.92
N MET A 106 -11.58 -2.70 -8.02
CA MET A 106 -11.14 -1.35 -8.35
C MET A 106 -12.11 -0.65 -9.33
N ALA A 107 -13.07 -1.37 -9.93
CA ALA A 107 -13.95 -0.86 -10.98
C ALA A 107 -14.90 0.25 -10.51
N SER A 108 -15.19 0.35 -9.21
CA SER A 108 -16.03 1.41 -8.64
C SER A 108 -15.33 2.75 -8.42
N MET A 109 -14.02 2.84 -8.67
CA MET A 109 -13.26 4.08 -8.49
C MET A 109 -13.78 5.18 -9.43
N PRO A 110 -14.08 6.39 -8.90
CA PRO A 110 -14.41 7.55 -9.74
C PRO A 110 -13.26 7.93 -10.68
N LYS A 111 -13.59 8.49 -11.87
CA LYS A 111 -12.59 8.89 -12.88
C LYS A 111 -11.45 9.75 -12.33
N GLY A 112 -11.76 10.75 -11.50
CA GLY A 112 -10.76 11.64 -10.91
C GLY A 112 -9.80 10.90 -9.97
N LEU A 113 -10.32 9.98 -9.14
CA LEU A 113 -9.49 9.16 -8.26
C LEU A 113 -8.65 8.17 -9.08
N THR A 114 -9.23 7.52 -10.09
CA THR A 114 -8.50 6.62 -10.99
C THR A 114 -7.32 7.33 -11.66
N ALA A 115 -7.53 8.55 -12.16
CA ALA A 115 -6.46 9.34 -12.77
C ALA A 115 -5.37 9.71 -11.76
N ALA A 116 -5.75 10.19 -10.57
CA ALA A 116 -4.81 10.61 -9.54
C ALA A 116 -3.96 9.44 -9.03
N THR A 117 -4.61 8.32 -8.66
CA THR A 117 -3.89 7.14 -8.14
C THR A 117 -3.08 6.45 -9.24
N GLY A 118 -3.55 6.46 -10.49
CA GLY A 118 -2.78 5.90 -11.60
C GLY A 118 -1.53 6.73 -11.95
N MET A 119 -1.59 8.05 -11.80
CA MET A 119 -0.41 8.92 -11.90
C MET A 119 0.54 8.69 -10.73
N ASP A 120 0.03 8.42 -9.53
CA ASP A 120 0.81 8.04 -8.36
C ASP A 120 1.62 6.75 -8.64
N ALA A 121 0.96 5.71 -9.16
CA ALA A 121 1.63 4.48 -9.58
C ALA A 121 2.73 4.72 -10.62
N LEU A 122 2.47 5.59 -11.61
CA LEU A 122 3.47 5.94 -12.61
C LEU A 122 4.65 6.67 -11.98
N THR A 123 4.40 7.55 -11.02
CA THR A 123 5.43 8.27 -10.27
C THR A 123 6.31 7.29 -9.50
N HIS A 124 5.71 6.34 -8.77
CA HIS A 124 6.45 5.29 -8.06
C HIS A 124 7.38 4.50 -9.01
N ALA A 125 6.87 4.09 -10.18
CA ALA A 125 7.68 3.36 -11.15
C ALA A 125 8.87 4.21 -11.69
N ILE A 126 8.64 5.51 -11.94
CA ILE A 126 9.70 6.42 -12.39
C ILE A 126 10.72 6.66 -11.26
N GLU A 127 10.27 6.95 -10.05
CA GLU A 127 11.13 7.18 -8.89
C GLU A 127 11.98 5.95 -8.58
N GLY A 128 11.39 4.76 -8.60
CA GLY A 128 12.12 3.51 -8.40
C GLY A 128 13.18 3.27 -9.47
N TYR A 129 12.92 3.65 -10.72
CA TYR A 129 13.89 3.54 -11.82
C TYR A 129 15.06 4.52 -11.69
N ILE A 130 14.82 5.77 -11.25
CA ILE A 130 15.85 6.82 -11.19
C ILE A 130 16.54 6.94 -9.82
N THR A 131 16.12 6.15 -8.83
CA THR A 131 16.71 6.22 -7.48
C THR A 131 18.16 5.73 -7.47
N LYS A 132 18.95 6.23 -6.50
CA LYS A 132 20.34 5.79 -6.33
C LYS A 132 20.47 4.30 -5.94
N GLY A 133 19.41 3.72 -5.40
CA GLY A 133 19.34 2.30 -5.06
C GLY A 133 18.92 1.40 -6.21
N ALA A 134 18.61 1.97 -7.39
CA ALA A 134 18.21 1.19 -8.56
C ALA A 134 19.30 0.23 -9.03
N TRP A 135 18.89 -0.93 -9.50
CA TRP A 135 19.76 -1.96 -10.03
C TRP A 135 19.01 -2.81 -11.07
N GLN A 136 19.73 -3.66 -11.77
CA GLN A 136 19.23 -4.34 -12.95
C GLN A 136 17.88 -5.06 -12.77
N LEU A 137 17.63 -5.66 -11.61
CA LEU A 137 16.36 -6.35 -11.34
C LEU A 137 15.21 -5.35 -11.09
N SER A 138 15.42 -4.34 -10.26
CA SER A 138 14.39 -3.30 -10.01
C SER A 138 14.08 -2.52 -11.28
N ASP A 139 15.09 -2.22 -12.11
CA ASP A 139 14.91 -1.53 -13.39
C ASP A 139 13.97 -2.28 -14.33
N MET A 140 14.09 -3.63 -14.40
CA MET A 140 13.20 -4.46 -15.21
C MET A 140 11.72 -4.31 -14.77
N PHE A 141 11.46 -4.33 -13.47
CA PHE A 141 10.11 -4.18 -12.94
C PHE A 141 9.56 -2.78 -13.17
N HIS A 142 10.34 -1.74 -12.86
CA HIS A 142 9.90 -0.36 -13.04
C HIS A 142 9.66 0.02 -14.51
N LEU A 143 10.54 -0.38 -15.42
CA LEU A 143 10.32 -0.18 -16.85
C LEU A 143 9.08 -0.91 -17.36
N LYS A 144 8.84 -2.14 -16.87
CA LYS A 144 7.63 -2.88 -17.22
C LYS A 144 6.36 -2.24 -16.64
N ALA A 145 6.42 -1.74 -15.41
CA ALA A 145 5.33 -0.98 -14.80
C ALA A 145 5.01 0.29 -15.60
N ILE A 146 6.01 1.09 -15.99
CA ILE A 146 5.84 2.27 -16.83
C ILE A 146 5.17 1.91 -18.15
N GLU A 147 5.61 0.84 -18.82
CA GLU A 147 5.02 0.36 -20.07
C GLU A 147 3.53 0.04 -19.91
N ILE A 148 3.19 -0.76 -18.88
CA ILE A 148 1.81 -1.20 -18.64
C ILE A 148 0.93 -0.01 -18.26
N ILE A 149 1.35 0.81 -17.31
CA ILE A 149 0.57 1.97 -16.82
C ILE A 149 0.31 2.96 -17.94
N SER A 150 1.34 3.28 -18.76
CA SER A 150 1.21 4.23 -19.87
C SER A 150 0.17 3.80 -20.93
N LYS A 151 0.02 2.49 -21.13
CA LYS A 151 -0.97 1.93 -22.06
C LYS A 151 -2.37 1.82 -21.47
N SER A 152 -2.47 1.64 -20.14
CA SER A 152 -3.72 1.25 -19.48
C SER A 152 -4.45 2.40 -18.79
N LEU A 153 -3.72 3.43 -18.33
CA LEU A 153 -4.29 4.50 -17.48
C LEU A 153 -5.50 5.20 -18.10
N ARG A 154 -5.44 5.56 -19.39
CA ARG A 154 -6.56 6.21 -20.06
C ARG A 154 -7.80 5.31 -20.13
N GLY A 155 -7.60 4.03 -20.48
CA GLY A 155 -8.66 3.02 -20.46
C GLY A 155 -9.27 2.82 -19.09
N ALA A 156 -8.43 2.78 -18.03
CA ALA A 156 -8.91 2.68 -16.65
C ALA A 156 -9.75 3.91 -16.24
N VAL A 157 -9.34 5.12 -16.62
CA VAL A 157 -10.13 6.35 -16.38
C VAL A 157 -11.48 6.29 -17.10
N ASP A 158 -11.53 5.69 -18.29
CA ASP A 158 -12.78 5.46 -19.02
C ASP A 158 -13.51 4.19 -18.55
N ASN A 159 -12.99 3.51 -17.52
CA ASN A 159 -13.56 2.33 -16.89
C ASN A 159 -13.66 1.11 -17.82
N THR A 160 -12.71 0.95 -18.74
CA THR A 160 -12.66 -0.25 -19.57
C THR A 160 -12.05 -1.42 -18.78
N PRO A 161 -12.52 -2.66 -19.00
CA PRO A 161 -11.97 -3.84 -18.31
C PRO A 161 -10.45 -3.99 -18.50
N GLU A 162 -9.97 -3.84 -19.74
CA GLU A 162 -8.54 -3.96 -20.08
C GLU A 162 -7.70 -2.86 -19.40
N GLY A 163 -8.26 -1.64 -19.29
CA GLY A 163 -7.62 -0.54 -18.57
C GLY A 163 -7.52 -0.82 -17.08
N ARG A 164 -8.57 -1.33 -16.48
CA ARG A 164 -8.58 -1.72 -15.05
C ARG A 164 -7.61 -2.85 -14.77
N GLU A 165 -7.61 -3.91 -15.58
CA GLU A 165 -6.68 -5.03 -15.46
C GLU A 165 -5.23 -4.57 -15.57
N GLY A 166 -4.92 -3.77 -16.60
CA GLY A 166 -3.58 -3.23 -16.79
C GLY A 166 -3.14 -2.31 -15.65
N MET A 167 -4.03 -1.47 -15.11
CA MET A 167 -3.68 -0.62 -13.95
C MET A 167 -3.49 -1.43 -12.66
N ALA A 168 -4.31 -2.47 -12.42
CA ALA A 168 -4.14 -3.36 -11.29
C ALA A 168 -2.77 -4.04 -11.31
N LEU A 169 -2.37 -4.58 -12.46
CA LEU A 169 -1.05 -5.20 -12.65
C LEU A 169 0.07 -4.18 -12.59
N GLY A 170 -0.07 -3.04 -13.29
CA GLY A 170 0.99 -2.04 -13.40
C GLY A 170 1.36 -1.42 -12.06
N GLN A 171 0.38 -1.08 -11.23
CA GLN A 171 0.62 -0.54 -9.89
C GLN A 171 1.27 -1.58 -8.96
N TYR A 172 0.83 -2.82 -9.03
CA TYR A 172 1.40 -3.92 -8.25
C TYR A 172 2.90 -4.14 -8.55
N ILE A 173 3.29 -4.04 -9.84
CA ILE A 173 4.69 -4.18 -10.25
C ILE A 173 5.51 -2.94 -9.86
N ALA A 174 4.88 -1.76 -9.78
CA ALA A 174 5.55 -0.50 -9.44
C ALA A 174 5.91 -0.41 -7.94
N GLY A 175 5.16 -1.06 -7.06
CA GLY A 175 5.41 -1.11 -5.62
C GLY A 175 6.41 -2.17 -5.23
#